data_505624de829edfb4af1fdb462d8e3cde
#
_entry.id   505624de829edfb4af1fdb462d8e3cde
#
_cell.length_a   1.000
_cell.length_b   1.000
_cell.length_c   1.000
_cell.angle_alpha   90.00
_cell.angle_beta   90.00
_cell.angle_gamma   90.00
#
_symmetry.space_group_name_H-M   'P 1'
#
loop_
_entity.id
_entity.type
_entity.pdbx_description
1 polymer ?
#
loop_
_entity_poly.entity_id
_entity_poly.type
_entity_poly.pdbx_seq_one_letter_code
_entity_poly.pdbx_strand_id
1 'polypeptide(L)'
;MPRPRKPANPFRYFHSSPEVIRLVVMMYVRFSLSLRNVEDLLFERGIDLCHETVRLWWNRFGPLFAADIRRQRVSRMRGFRHWRWHLDEMYVKINGEMHSLWRAVDHEGEVLESYVTKTRDKSAATAFMKKALKRHGSPEKIVTDGLRSYGAAMDELGNRAKQETGRHANNRVENSHLPVRRRERAMLRFRRMKTLQKFASVHASFHNHFNQERHLVDRQTYKLDRPGRLAGACQLGPCPQSQDPARWRRVRIGLTAPVEHLLVQEIVAATG
;
A
#
# COMPACT_ATOMS: atom_id res chain seq x y z
N MET A 1 -26.60 18.00 23.48
CA MET A 1 -25.53 17.14 22.94
C MET A 1 -24.67 17.96 21.99
N PRO A 2 -23.34 18.01 22.13
CA PRO A 2 -22.48 18.74 21.19
C PRO A 2 -22.56 18.10 19.79
N ARG A 3 -22.76 18.94 18.77
CA ARG A 3 -22.80 18.48 17.37
C ARG A 3 -21.48 17.81 16.99
N PRO A 4 -21.48 16.63 16.34
CA PRO A 4 -20.25 16.00 15.89
C PRO A 4 -19.49 16.96 14.97
N ARG A 5 -18.24 17.26 15.32
CA ARG A 5 -17.37 18.09 14.48
C ARG A 5 -17.19 17.42 13.13
N LYS A 6 -17.54 18.10 12.05
CA LYS A 6 -17.26 17.63 10.68
C LYS A 6 -15.75 17.34 10.57
N PRO A 7 -15.34 16.20 10.03
CA PRO A 7 -13.93 15.91 9.84
C PRO A 7 -13.27 17.01 9.01
N ALA A 8 -12.14 17.52 9.49
CA ALA A 8 -11.42 18.58 8.80
C ALA A 8 -10.97 18.07 7.42
N ASN A 9 -11.18 18.88 6.37
CA ASN A 9 -10.70 18.56 5.02
C ASN A 9 -9.16 18.51 5.02
N PRO A 10 -8.51 17.36 4.76
CA PRO A 10 -7.07 17.24 4.81
C PRO A 10 -6.34 18.06 3.73
N PHE A 11 -7.06 18.49 2.67
CA PHE A 11 -6.52 19.26 1.54
C PHE A 11 -6.69 20.77 1.68
N ARG A 12 -7.29 21.26 2.78
CA ARG A 12 -7.74 22.66 2.94
C ARG A 12 -6.69 23.72 2.62
N TYR A 13 -5.42 23.43 2.88
CA TYR A 13 -4.32 24.40 2.71
C TYR A 13 -3.38 24.09 1.54
N PHE A 14 -3.82 23.20 0.63
CA PHE A 14 -3.05 22.84 -0.55
C PHE A 14 -3.65 23.54 -1.78
N HIS A 15 -2.78 24.16 -2.60
CA HIS A 15 -3.17 24.85 -3.82
C HIS A 15 -3.47 23.92 -4.98
N SER A 16 -2.99 22.67 -4.92
CA SER A 16 -3.25 21.65 -5.94
C SER A 16 -4.57 20.94 -5.67
N SER A 17 -5.24 20.50 -6.72
CA SER A 17 -6.50 19.76 -6.55
C SER A 17 -6.28 18.44 -5.80
N PRO A 18 -7.27 17.98 -5.02
CA PRO A 18 -7.19 16.69 -4.34
C PRO A 18 -6.92 15.52 -5.29
N GLU A 19 -7.42 15.58 -6.52
CA GLU A 19 -7.25 14.58 -7.57
C GLU A 19 -5.78 14.47 -8.00
N VAL A 20 -5.12 15.60 -8.25
CA VAL A 20 -3.70 15.66 -8.58
C VAL A 20 -2.85 15.13 -7.41
N ILE A 21 -3.14 15.52 -6.17
CA ILE A 21 -2.43 15.01 -4.99
C ILE A 21 -2.58 13.48 -4.88
N ARG A 22 -3.77 12.96 -5.12
CA ARG A 22 -4.05 11.52 -5.10
C ARG A 22 -3.29 10.78 -6.19
N LEU A 23 -3.36 11.29 -7.41
CA LEU A 23 -2.63 10.73 -8.56
C LEU A 23 -1.14 10.63 -8.27
N VAL A 24 -0.53 11.73 -7.83
CA VAL A 24 0.92 11.80 -7.54
C VAL A 24 1.34 10.81 -6.46
N VAL A 25 0.59 10.75 -5.33
CA VAL A 25 0.87 9.81 -4.26
C VAL A 25 0.71 8.36 -4.73
N MET A 26 -0.33 8.10 -5.52
CA MET A 26 -0.58 6.77 -6.07
C MET A 26 0.51 6.36 -7.07
N MET A 27 0.94 7.24 -7.98
CA MET A 27 2.05 6.98 -8.90
C MET A 27 3.30 6.57 -8.14
N TYR A 28 3.67 7.34 -7.12
CA TYR A 28 4.83 7.05 -6.31
C TYR A 28 4.72 5.74 -5.54
N VAL A 29 3.56 5.41 -4.94
CA VAL A 29 3.42 4.19 -4.11
C VAL A 29 3.26 2.94 -4.95
N ARG A 30 2.45 2.99 -6.00
CA ARG A 30 2.06 1.81 -6.78
C ARG A 30 3.14 1.40 -7.79
N PHE A 31 3.71 2.38 -8.49
CA PHE A 31 4.68 2.11 -9.54
C PHE A 31 6.12 2.22 -9.00
N SER A 32 7.05 1.49 -9.60
CA SER A 32 8.46 1.51 -9.19
C SER A 32 9.18 2.76 -9.69
N LEU A 33 8.65 3.94 -9.32
CA LEU A 33 9.15 5.25 -9.71
C LEU A 33 9.92 5.90 -8.55
N SER A 34 11.02 6.59 -8.85
CA SER A 34 11.65 7.51 -7.91
C SER A 34 10.82 8.79 -7.77
N LEU A 35 11.13 9.64 -6.78
CA LEU A 35 10.47 10.94 -6.66
C LEU A 35 10.71 11.83 -7.88
N ARG A 36 11.92 11.76 -8.46
CA ARG A 36 12.29 12.49 -9.67
C ARG A 36 11.60 11.95 -10.91
N ASN A 37 11.50 10.63 -11.08
CA ASN A 37 10.71 10.06 -12.18
C ASN A 37 9.26 10.50 -12.16
N VAL A 38 8.67 10.69 -10.95
CA VAL A 38 7.31 11.23 -10.84
C VAL A 38 7.26 12.70 -11.25
N GLU A 39 8.25 13.51 -10.84
CA GLU A 39 8.43 14.91 -11.27
C GLU A 39 8.52 15.00 -12.80
N ASP A 40 9.44 14.23 -13.42
CA ASP A 40 9.68 14.22 -14.86
C ASP A 40 8.40 13.85 -15.63
N LEU A 41 7.74 12.76 -15.24
CA LEU A 41 6.49 12.31 -15.85
C LEU A 41 5.34 13.31 -15.75
N LEU A 42 5.27 14.08 -14.67
CA LEU A 42 4.28 15.14 -14.50
C LEU A 42 4.63 16.36 -15.34
N PHE A 43 5.90 16.73 -15.37
CA PHE A 43 6.40 17.86 -16.18
C PHE A 43 6.12 17.66 -17.67
N GLU A 44 6.40 16.46 -18.21
CA GLU A 44 6.06 16.09 -19.60
C GLU A 44 4.58 16.26 -19.94
N ARG A 45 3.71 16.30 -18.94
CA ARG A 45 2.25 16.46 -19.06
C ARG A 45 1.74 17.83 -18.65
N GLY A 46 2.65 18.79 -18.54
CA GLY A 46 2.33 20.18 -18.19
C GLY A 46 1.96 20.40 -16.72
N ILE A 47 2.28 19.44 -15.83
CA ILE A 47 2.10 19.60 -14.38
C ILE A 47 3.46 19.86 -13.75
N ASP A 48 3.72 21.14 -13.44
CA ASP A 48 4.96 21.58 -12.80
C ASP A 48 4.91 21.34 -11.29
N LEU A 49 5.56 20.26 -10.84
CA LEU A 49 5.67 19.85 -9.43
C LEU A 49 7.05 19.28 -9.14
N CYS A 50 7.80 19.90 -8.24
CA CYS A 50 9.11 19.39 -7.85
C CYS A 50 9.01 18.11 -6.98
N HIS A 51 10.06 17.29 -7.02
CA HIS A 51 10.15 16.02 -6.28
C HIS A 51 10.02 16.19 -4.75
N GLU A 52 10.37 17.35 -4.19
CA GLU A 52 10.14 17.65 -2.77
C GLU A 52 8.63 17.78 -2.45
N THR A 53 7.86 18.34 -3.37
CA THR A 53 6.40 18.39 -3.25
C THR A 53 5.81 16.97 -3.29
N VAL A 54 6.30 16.12 -4.18
CA VAL A 54 5.92 14.70 -4.22
C VAL A 54 6.25 14.02 -2.89
N ARG A 55 7.44 14.29 -2.32
CA ARG A 55 7.87 13.79 -1.01
C ARG A 55 6.96 14.27 0.12
N LEU A 56 6.62 15.55 0.14
CA LEU A 56 5.72 16.15 1.12
C LEU A 56 4.34 15.48 1.07
N TRP A 57 3.78 15.35 -0.13
CA TRP A 57 2.47 14.74 -0.32
C TRP A 57 2.45 13.26 0.04
N TRP A 58 3.45 12.50 -0.37
CA TRP A 58 3.61 11.13 0.06
C TRP A 58 3.64 11.00 1.58
N ASN A 59 4.45 11.84 2.23
CA ASN A 59 4.62 11.77 3.68
C ASN A 59 3.32 12.09 4.44
N ARG A 60 2.54 13.03 3.95
CA ARG A 60 1.31 13.48 4.57
C ARG A 60 0.11 12.62 4.20
N PHE A 61 -0.12 12.39 2.93
CA PHE A 61 -1.34 11.77 2.43
C PHE A 61 -1.23 10.25 2.26
N GLY A 62 -0.06 9.69 2.00
CA GLY A 62 0.12 8.24 1.84
C GLY A 62 -0.48 7.42 2.99
N PRO A 63 -0.17 7.73 4.27
CA PRO A 63 -0.79 7.04 5.40
C PRO A 63 -2.31 7.26 5.51
N LEU A 64 -2.82 8.44 5.15
CA LEU A 64 -4.25 8.75 5.18
C LEU A 64 -5.00 7.91 4.15
N PHE A 65 -4.51 7.86 2.91
CA PHE A 65 -5.10 7.02 1.86
C PHE A 65 -5.05 5.54 2.23
N ALA A 66 -3.92 5.07 2.75
CA ALA A 66 -3.80 3.68 3.21
C ALA A 66 -4.76 3.35 4.36
N ALA A 67 -5.01 4.29 5.27
CA ALA A 67 -5.98 4.10 6.35
C ALA A 67 -7.42 4.05 5.82
N ASP A 68 -7.73 4.85 4.80
CA ASP A 68 -9.03 4.87 4.16
C ASP A 68 -9.31 3.56 3.39
N ILE A 69 -8.35 3.13 2.56
CA ILE A 69 -8.39 1.84 1.86
C ILE A 69 -8.64 0.70 2.86
N ARG A 70 -7.90 0.66 3.99
CA ARG A 70 -8.09 -0.38 5.01
C ARG A 70 -9.48 -0.35 5.63
N ARG A 71 -10.04 0.85 5.93
CA ARG A 71 -11.40 0.97 6.48
C ARG A 71 -12.46 0.42 5.53
N GLN A 72 -12.40 0.81 4.28
CA GLN A 72 -13.32 0.34 3.24
C GLN A 72 -13.23 -1.18 3.07
N ARG A 73 -12.00 -1.70 3.09
CA ARG A 73 -11.74 -3.13 2.96
C ARG A 73 -12.30 -3.93 4.15
N VAL A 74 -11.99 -3.54 5.38
CA VAL A 74 -12.51 -4.19 6.60
C VAL A 74 -14.04 -4.22 6.58
N SER A 75 -14.69 -3.14 6.12
CA SER A 75 -16.14 -3.08 5.98
C SER A 75 -16.68 -4.11 4.98
N ARG A 76 -15.99 -4.29 3.84
CA ARG A 76 -16.41 -5.25 2.79
C ARG A 76 -16.13 -6.70 3.17
N MET A 77 -15.08 -6.96 3.94
CA MET A 77 -14.64 -8.30 4.31
C MET A 77 -15.19 -8.79 5.66
N ARG A 78 -16.16 -8.09 6.26
CA ARG A 78 -16.86 -8.58 7.45
C ARG A 78 -17.57 -9.89 7.13
N GLY A 79 -17.09 -11.00 7.72
CA GLY A 79 -17.60 -12.34 7.49
C GLY A 79 -16.68 -13.28 6.71
N PHE A 80 -15.66 -12.76 6.04
CA PHE A 80 -14.62 -13.59 5.44
C PHE A 80 -13.57 -13.97 6.49
N ARG A 81 -13.38 -15.27 6.71
CA ARG A 81 -12.30 -15.76 7.55
C ARG A 81 -11.06 -15.98 6.69
N HIS A 82 -9.93 -15.40 7.11
CA HIS A 82 -8.63 -15.71 6.53
C HIS A 82 -8.16 -17.06 7.08
N TRP A 83 -8.70 -18.15 6.54
CA TRP A 83 -8.49 -19.49 7.08
C TRP A 83 -7.05 -19.99 7.01
N ARG A 84 -6.26 -19.49 6.03
CA ARG A 84 -4.86 -19.87 5.85
C ARG A 84 -3.98 -18.65 5.68
N TRP A 85 -2.95 -18.56 6.50
CA TRP A 85 -1.93 -17.52 6.42
C TRP A 85 -0.61 -18.11 5.94
N HIS A 86 0.16 -17.32 5.21
CA HIS A 86 1.51 -17.61 4.80
C HIS A 86 2.44 -16.55 5.41
N LEU A 87 3.42 -16.98 6.20
CA LEU A 87 4.35 -16.08 6.88
C LEU A 87 5.75 -16.30 6.33
N ASP A 88 6.44 -15.20 6.06
CA ASP A 88 7.83 -15.20 5.63
C ASP A 88 8.48 -13.86 5.95
N GLU A 89 9.79 -13.81 5.95
CA GLU A 89 10.53 -12.58 6.09
C GLU A 89 11.55 -12.39 4.98
N MET A 90 11.79 -11.12 4.67
CA MET A 90 12.82 -10.73 3.72
C MET A 90 13.82 -9.79 4.37
N TYR A 91 15.08 -9.90 3.98
CA TYR A 91 16.10 -8.98 4.42
C TYR A 91 16.05 -7.67 3.65
N VAL A 92 16.17 -6.55 4.36
CA VAL A 92 16.28 -5.19 3.79
C VAL A 92 17.49 -4.51 4.40
N LYS A 93 18.37 -3.98 3.55
CA LYS A 93 19.57 -3.27 4.00
C LYS A 93 19.26 -1.80 4.29
N ILE A 94 19.53 -1.36 5.53
CA ILE A 94 19.34 0.01 5.97
C ILE A 94 20.69 0.53 6.51
N ASN A 95 21.27 1.54 5.85
CA ASN A 95 22.57 2.12 6.22
C ASN A 95 23.70 1.08 6.40
N GLY A 96 23.70 0.03 5.59
CA GLY A 96 24.70 -1.05 5.72
C GLY A 96 24.28 -2.22 6.60
N GLU A 97 23.35 -2.03 7.54
CA GLU A 97 22.85 -3.07 8.45
C GLU A 97 21.67 -3.84 7.86
N MET A 98 21.62 -5.15 8.09
CA MET A 98 20.51 -6.02 7.66
C MET A 98 19.38 -5.95 8.68
N HIS A 99 18.18 -5.73 8.16
CA HIS A 99 16.93 -5.72 8.93
C HIS A 99 15.97 -6.74 8.34
N SER A 100 15.06 -7.26 9.13
CA SER A 100 14.04 -8.21 8.67
C SER A 100 12.69 -7.53 8.51
N LEU A 101 12.09 -7.67 7.33
CA LEU A 101 10.72 -7.30 7.05
C LEU A 101 9.86 -8.56 7.04
N TRP A 102 9.12 -8.79 8.11
CA TRP A 102 8.16 -9.88 8.27
C TRP A 102 6.89 -9.56 7.52
N ARG A 103 6.34 -10.53 6.83
CA ARG A 103 5.07 -10.40 6.11
C ARG A 103 4.16 -11.56 6.38
N ALA A 104 2.87 -11.27 6.53
CA ALA A 104 1.80 -12.23 6.52
C ALA A 104 0.91 -11.94 5.32
N VAL A 105 0.59 -12.96 4.55
CA VAL A 105 -0.41 -12.90 3.48
C VAL A 105 -1.46 -13.98 3.70
N ASP A 106 -2.67 -13.75 3.20
CA ASP A 106 -3.73 -14.74 3.24
C ASP A 106 -3.65 -15.72 2.06
N HIS A 107 -4.64 -16.60 1.99
CA HIS A 107 -4.77 -17.58 0.91
C HIS A 107 -5.04 -16.97 -0.47
N GLU A 108 -5.46 -15.71 -0.54
CA GLU A 108 -5.64 -14.96 -1.79
C GLU A 108 -4.39 -14.15 -2.19
N GLY A 109 -3.34 -14.18 -1.35
CA GLY A 109 -2.10 -13.43 -1.54
C GLY A 109 -2.18 -11.97 -1.09
N GLU A 110 -3.22 -11.61 -0.34
CA GLU A 110 -3.37 -10.28 0.21
C GLU A 110 -2.53 -10.08 1.46
N VAL A 111 -1.83 -8.96 1.52
CA VAL A 111 -0.94 -8.64 2.64
C VAL A 111 -1.75 -8.26 3.86
N LEU A 112 -1.74 -9.11 4.87
CA LEU A 112 -2.39 -8.89 6.16
C LEU A 112 -1.58 -7.94 7.04
N GLU A 113 -0.29 -8.27 7.25
CA GLU A 113 0.58 -7.48 8.10
C GLU A 113 1.99 -7.38 7.50
N SER A 114 2.67 -6.27 7.81
CA SER A 114 4.08 -6.06 7.52
C SER A 114 4.75 -5.46 8.75
N TYR A 115 5.82 -6.07 9.24
CA TYR A 115 6.50 -5.66 10.46
C TYR A 115 8.02 -5.67 10.27
N VAL A 116 8.70 -4.60 10.68
CA VAL A 116 10.15 -4.45 10.54
C VAL A 116 10.83 -4.62 11.87
N THR A 117 11.87 -5.44 11.92
CA THR A 117 12.70 -5.66 13.10
C THR A 117 14.18 -5.54 12.76
N LYS A 118 15.00 -5.28 13.77
CA LYS A 118 16.45 -5.30 13.63
C LYS A 118 16.98 -6.74 13.63
N THR A 119 16.37 -7.61 14.42
CA THR A 119 16.77 -9.01 14.61
C THR A 119 15.77 -9.97 13.98
N ARG A 120 16.22 -11.20 13.70
CA ARG A 120 15.43 -12.32 13.17
C ARG A 120 15.35 -13.43 14.22
N ASP A 121 14.85 -13.10 15.41
CA ASP A 121 14.78 -13.99 16.55
C ASP A 121 13.34 -14.37 16.93
N LYS A 122 13.20 -15.21 17.96
CA LYS A 122 11.92 -15.61 18.52
C LYS A 122 11.09 -14.40 18.97
N SER A 123 11.73 -13.41 19.62
CA SER A 123 11.04 -12.23 20.14
C SER A 123 10.42 -11.40 19.01
N ALA A 124 11.17 -11.22 17.90
CA ALA A 124 10.68 -10.53 16.71
C ALA A 124 9.52 -11.28 16.06
N ALA A 125 9.63 -12.61 15.91
CA ALA A 125 8.57 -13.46 15.37
C ALA A 125 7.31 -13.40 16.25
N THR A 126 7.45 -13.50 17.58
CA THR A 126 6.34 -13.40 18.53
C THR A 126 5.65 -12.04 18.46
N ALA A 127 6.41 -10.94 18.44
CA ALA A 127 5.86 -9.58 18.33
C ALA A 127 5.08 -9.39 17.01
N PHE A 128 5.63 -9.89 15.91
CA PHE A 128 4.97 -9.86 14.60
C PHE A 128 3.65 -10.68 14.61
N MET A 129 3.69 -11.91 15.09
CA MET A 129 2.52 -12.79 15.14
C MET A 129 1.43 -12.26 16.07
N LYS A 130 1.80 -11.78 17.29
CA LYS A 130 0.85 -11.12 18.22
C LYS A 130 0.12 -9.96 17.53
N LYS A 131 0.83 -9.14 16.76
CA LYS A 131 0.27 -8.01 16.04
C LYS A 131 -0.70 -8.47 14.94
N ALA A 132 -0.32 -9.49 14.16
CA ALA A 132 -1.17 -10.04 13.10
C ALA A 132 -2.44 -10.68 13.69
N LEU A 133 -2.31 -11.54 14.70
CA LEU A 133 -3.43 -12.21 15.36
C LEU A 133 -4.40 -11.22 16.01
N LYS A 134 -3.88 -10.18 16.69
CA LYS A 134 -4.72 -9.13 17.30
C LYS A 134 -5.58 -8.39 16.27
N ARG A 135 -5.06 -8.19 15.06
CA ARG A 135 -5.72 -7.40 14.02
C ARG A 135 -6.67 -8.21 13.16
N HIS A 136 -6.30 -9.44 12.82
CA HIS A 136 -6.99 -10.27 11.83
C HIS A 136 -7.65 -11.51 12.41
N GLY A 137 -7.53 -11.74 13.73
CA GLY A 137 -8.02 -12.95 14.36
C GLY A 137 -7.06 -14.13 14.17
N SER A 138 -7.49 -15.33 14.56
CA SER A 138 -6.69 -16.55 14.47
C SER A 138 -7.09 -17.36 13.22
N PRO A 139 -6.14 -17.68 12.32
CA PRO A 139 -6.41 -18.55 11.19
C PRO A 139 -6.55 -20.03 11.63
N GLU A 140 -7.02 -20.85 10.73
CA GLU A 140 -7.05 -22.31 10.93
C GLU A 140 -5.64 -22.89 10.70
N LYS A 141 -4.92 -22.39 9.71
CA LYS A 141 -3.59 -22.85 9.31
C LYS A 141 -2.63 -21.70 9.12
N ILE A 142 -1.37 -21.92 9.50
CA ILE A 142 -0.26 -20.97 9.36
C ILE A 142 0.90 -21.68 8.64
N VAL A 143 1.16 -21.28 7.41
CA VAL A 143 2.24 -21.80 6.59
C VAL A 143 3.50 -20.98 6.82
N THR A 144 4.63 -21.64 7.04
CA THR A 144 5.95 -21.02 7.21
C THR A 144 7.03 -21.81 6.47
N ASP A 145 8.19 -21.21 6.27
CA ASP A 145 9.38 -21.83 5.70
C ASP A 145 10.10 -22.82 6.66
N GLY A 146 9.57 -23.04 7.87
CA GLY A 146 10.18 -23.89 8.87
C GLY A 146 11.26 -23.23 9.73
N LEU A 147 11.43 -21.90 9.64
CA LEU A 147 12.35 -21.17 10.49
C LEU A 147 12.06 -21.42 11.98
N ARG A 148 13.11 -21.73 12.76
CA ARG A 148 12.99 -22.07 14.20
C ARG A 148 12.31 -20.98 15.04
N SER A 149 12.50 -19.72 14.69
CA SER A 149 11.86 -18.58 15.38
C SER A 149 10.34 -18.59 15.25
N TYR A 150 9.77 -19.03 14.11
CA TYR A 150 8.32 -19.21 13.98
C TYR A 150 7.79 -20.32 14.87
N GLY A 151 8.46 -21.49 14.86
CA GLY A 151 8.08 -22.59 15.72
C GLY A 151 8.04 -22.20 17.18
N ALA A 152 9.13 -21.60 17.69
CA ALA A 152 9.25 -21.13 19.07
C ALA A 152 8.24 -20.03 19.43
N ALA A 153 7.90 -19.14 18.48
CA ALA A 153 6.87 -18.13 18.68
C ALA A 153 5.46 -18.73 18.71
N MET A 154 5.19 -19.74 17.88
CA MET A 154 3.92 -20.45 17.85
C MET A 154 3.68 -21.30 19.12
N ASP A 155 4.72 -21.91 19.67
CA ASP A 155 4.68 -22.60 20.96
C ASP A 155 4.26 -21.63 22.06
N GLU A 156 4.89 -20.45 22.12
CA GLU A 156 4.55 -19.40 23.10
C GLU A 156 3.11 -18.87 22.95
N LEU A 157 2.60 -18.84 21.74
CA LEU A 157 1.24 -18.34 21.42
C LEU A 157 0.16 -19.42 21.41
N GLY A 158 0.51 -20.68 21.71
CA GLY A 158 -0.42 -21.81 21.70
C GLY A 158 -0.98 -22.14 20.31
N ASN A 159 -0.26 -21.80 19.24
CA ASN A 159 -0.70 -22.01 17.85
C ASN A 159 0.11 -23.07 17.10
N ARG A 160 0.95 -23.85 17.80
CA ARG A 160 1.84 -24.84 17.18
C ARG A 160 1.10 -25.86 16.32
N ALA A 161 -0.05 -26.32 16.78
CA ALA A 161 -0.88 -27.29 16.05
C ALA A 161 -1.38 -26.80 14.69
N LYS A 162 -1.36 -25.47 14.46
CA LYS A 162 -1.80 -24.84 13.21
C LYS A 162 -0.66 -24.66 12.20
N GLN A 163 0.59 -24.96 12.58
CA GLN A 163 1.73 -24.77 11.70
C GLN A 163 1.78 -25.82 10.61
N GLU A 164 1.91 -25.37 9.38
CA GLU A 164 2.23 -26.19 8.22
C GLU A 164 3.58 -25.73 7.65
N THR A 165 4.44 -26.71 7.34
CA THR A 165 5.72 -26.48 6.66
C THR A 165 5.78 -27.36 5.42
N GLY A 166 6.28 -26.80 4.31
CA GLY A 166 6.42 -27.58 3.07
C GLY A 166 7.22 -26.80 2.03
N ARG A 167 7.97 -27.51 1.20
CA ARG A 167 8.94 -26.94 0.24
C ARG A 167 8.35 -25.90 -0.71
N HIS A 168 7.08 -26.00 -1.08
CA HIS A 168 6.40 -25.07 -2.00
C HIS A 168 5.17 -24.42 -1.38
N ALA A 169 4.92 -24.68 -0.09
CA ALA A 169 3.73 -24.19 0.58
C ALA A 169 3.74 -22.67 0.77
N ASN A 170 4.93 -22.03 0.71
CA ASN A 170 5.13 -20.61 1.05
C ASN A 170 5.30 -19.67 -0.15
N ASN A 171 5.17 -20.15 -1.39
CA ASN A 171 5.36 -19.36 -2.62
C ASN A 171 4.48 -18.08 -2.67
N ARG A 172 3.31 -18.11 -2.03
CA ARG A 172 2.41 -16.93 -2.02
C ARG A 172 3.02 -15.72 -1.33
N VAL A 173 3.61 -15.92 -0.15
CA VAL A 173 4.26 -14.82 0.57
C VAL A 173 5.56 -14.40 -0.09
N GLU A 174 6.32 -15.33 -0.66
CA GLU A 174 7.53 -15.03 -1.45
C GLU A 174 7.19 -14.12 -2.63
N ASN A 175 6.14 -14.43 -3.39
CA ASN A 175 5.65 -13.58 -4.47
C ASN A 175 5.23 -12.18 -3.98
N SER A 176 4.75 -12.07 -2.76
CA SER A 176 4.39 -10.78 -2.16
C SER A 176 5.61 -9.87 -1.92
N HIS A 177 6.81 -10.44 -1.83
CA HIS A 177 8.05 -9.69 -1.66
C HIS A 177 8.48 -8.95 -2.93
N LEU A 178 8.18 -9.47 -4.12
CA LEU A 178 8.62 -8.91 -5.40
C LEU A 178 8.24 -7.43 -5.59
N PRO A 179 6.98 -6.99 -5.34
CA PRO A 179 6.61 -5.59 -5.47
C PRO A 179 7.40 -4.68 -4.52
N VAL A 180 7.68 -5.14 -3.28
CA VAL A 180 8.46 -4.37 -2.31
C VAL A 180 9.91 -4.25 -2.76
N ARG A 181 10.52 -5.32 -3.27
CA ARG A 181 11.88 -5.31 -3.81
C ARG A 181 12.04 -4.36 -4.99
N ARG A 182 11.08 -4.35 -5.92
CA ARG A 182 11.08 -3.39 -7.03
C ARG A 182 11.07 -1.96 -6.53
N ARG A 183 10.23 -1.68 -5.53
CA ARG A 183 10.15 -0.36 -4.90
C ARG A 183 11.41 0.02 -4.13
N GLU A 184 12.00 -0.88 -3.39
CA GLU A 184 13.27 -0.67 -2.67
C GLU A 184 14.37 -0.18 -3.61
N ARG A 185 14.49 -0.83 -4.77
CA ARG A 185 15.48 -0.45 -5.81
C ARG A 185 15.22 0.94 -6.36
N ALA A 186 13.97 1.26 -6.70
CA ALA A 186 13.59 2.58 -7.23
C ALA A 186 13.75 3.72 -6.23
N MET A 187 13.63 3.45 -4.92
CA MET A 187 13.76 4.44 -3.84
C MET A 187 15.21 4.68 -3.39
N LEU A 188 16.20 4.07 -4.03
CA LEU A 188 17.62 4.17 -3.66
C LEU A 188 17.90 3.78 -2.20
N ARG A 189 17.18 2.77 -1.70
CA ARG A 189 17.27 2.19 -0.36
C ARG A 189 16.58 3.01 0.75
N PHE A 190 16.29 2.35 1.85
CA PHE A 190 15.74 2.98 3.05
C PHE A 190 16.88 3.43 3.99
N ARG A 191 16.69 4.57 4.65
CA ARG A 191 17.68 5.11 5.61
C ARG A 191 17.30 4.88 7.07
N ARG A 192 16.04 4.53 7.38
CA ARG A 192 15.54 4.33 8.75
C ARG A 192 14.46 3.26 8.80
N MET A 193 14.45 2.44 9.86
CA MET A 193 13.41 1.42 10.10
C MET A 193 12.00 2.02 10.07
N LYS A 194 11.78 3.18 10.71
CA LYS A 194 10.46 3.87 10.70
C LYS A 194 9.99 4.19 9.28
N THR A 195 10.90 4.57 8.39
CA THR A 195 10.58 4.87 6.98
C THR A 195 10.21 3.60 6.22
N LEU A 196 10.95 2.51 6.41
CA LEU A 196 10.61 1.21 5.84
C LEU A 196 9.27 0.70 6.37
N GLN A 197 9.05 0.74 7.70
CA GLN A 197 7.78 0.31 8.33
C GLN A 197 6.59 1.10 7.78
N LYS A 198 6.71 2.42 7.69
CA LYS A 198 5.68 3.29 7.12
C LYS A 198 5.40 2.90 5.67
N PHE A 199 6.47 2.79 4.88
CA PHE A 199 6.35 2.43 3.47
C PHE A 199 5.71 1.06 3.28
N ALA A 200 6.20 0.01 3.97
CA ALA A 200 5.66 -1.34 3.87
C ALA A 200 4.17 -1.41 4.21
N SER A 201 3.75 -0.71 5.28
CA SER A 201 2.35 -0.66 5.70
C SER A 201 1.44 0.06 4.70
N VAL A 202 1.91 1.16 4.10
CA VAL A 202 1.16 1.91 3.10
C VAL A 202 1.10 1.12 1.79
N HIS A 203 2.25 0.65 1.32
CA HIS A 203 2.37 -0.15 0.10
C HIS A 203 1.47 -1.40 0.15
N ALA A 204 1.43 -2.11 1.29
CA ALA A 204 0.55 -3.25 1.48
C ALA A 204 -0.93 -2.90 1.22
N SER A 205 -1.39 -1.78 1.75
CA SER A 205 -2.77 -1.32 1.56
C SER A 205 -3.09 -1.01 0.10
N PHE A 206 -2.18 -0.30 -0.58
CA PHE A 206 -2.32 -0.02 -2.01
C PHE A 206 -2.22 -1.29 -2.86
N HIS A 207 -1.27 -2.18 -2.53
CA HIS A 207 -1.11 -3.46 -3.24
C HIS A 207 -2.41 -4.26 -3.18
N ASN A 208 -2.95 -4.50 -1.99
CA ASN A 208 -4.21 -5.23 -1.82
C ASN A 208 -5.38 -4.59 -2.57
N HIS A 209 -5.46 -3.25 -2.58
CA HIS A 209 -6.53 -2.55 -3.26
C HIS A 209 -6.52 -2.74 -4.79
N PHE A 210 -5.32 -2.81 -5.37
CA PHE A 210 -5.12 -2.95 -6.81
C PHE A 210 -4.73 -4.37 -7.24
N ASN A 211 -4.53 -5.29 -6.29
CA ASN A 211 -4.21 -6.68 -6.59
C ASN A 211 -5.49 -7.36 -7.09
N GLN A 212 -5.56 -7.53 -8.40
CA GLN A 212 -6.55 -8.38 -9.06
C GLN A 212 -5.81 -9.54 -9.67
N GLU A 213 -6.41 -10.70 -9.60
CA GLU A 213 -5.95 -11.87 -10.33
C GLU A 213 -6.23 -11.64 -11.83
N ARG A 214 -5.28 -11.01 -12.51
CA ARG A 214 -5.39 -10.64 -13.95
C ARG A 214 -5.73 -11.82 -14.86
N HIS A 215 -5.37 -13.02 -14.44
CA HIS A 215 -5.65 -14.25 -15.20
C HIS A 215 -7.11 -14.72 -15.08
N LEU A 216 -7.86 -14.22 -14.08
CA LEU A 216 -9.29 -14.53 -13.89
C LEU A 216 -10.22 -13.49 -14.49
N VAL A 217 -9.69 -12.36 -14.93
CA VAL A 217 -10.47 -11.23 -15.44
C VAL A 217 -10.01 -10.89 -16.83
N ASP A 218 -10.95 -10.84 -17.78
CA ASP A 218 -10.64 -10.41 -19.13
C ASP A 218 -10.13 -8.97 -19.18
N ARG A 219 -9.42 -8.62 -20.27
CA ARG A 219 -8.79 -7.30 -20.42
C ARG A 219 -9.79 -6.14 -20.40
N GLN A 220 -11.00 -6.34 -20.93
CA GLN A 220 -12.00 -5.27 -21.00
C GLN A 220 -12.59 -5.00 -19.62
N THR A 221 -13.00 -6.03 -18.89
CA THR A 221 -13.48 -5.94 -17.51
C THR A 221 -12.41 -5.36 -16.60
N TYR A 222 -11.13 -5.77 -16.76
CA TYR A 222 -10.02 -5.18 -16.01
C TYR A 222 -9.86 -3.68 -16.26
N LYS A 223 -10.05 -3.21 -17.50
CA LYS A 223 -9.98 -1.79 -17.83
C LYS A 223 -11.17 -1.00 -17.27
N LEU A 224 -12.36 -1.56 -17.28
CA LEU A 224 -13.59 -0.94 -16.78
C LEU A 224 -13.56 -0.80 -15.24
N ASP A 225 -13.08 -1.82 -14.52
CA ASP A 225 -13.00 -1.80 -13.07
C ASP A 225 -11.92 -0.85 -12.52
N ARG A 226 -10.92 -0.55 -13.32
CA ARG A 226 -9.76 0.22 -12.93
C ARG A 226 -10.07 1.68 -12.55
N PRO A 227 -10.85 2.46 -13.31
CA PRO A 227 -11.26 3.81 -12.93
C PRO A 227 -12.04 3.84 -11.62
N GLY A 228 -12.98 2.91 -11.43
CA GLY A 228 -13.76 2.78 -10.20
C GLY A 228 -12.89 2.50 -8.97
N ARG A 229 -11.83 1.71 -9.10
CA ARG A 229 -10.86 1.45 -8.02
C ARG A 229 -9.95 2.63 -7.73
N LEU A 230 -9.57 3.40 -8.76
CA LEU A 230 -8.85 4.65 -8.59
C LEU A 230 -9.69 5.67 -7.82
N ALA A 231 -10.97 5.82 -8.19
CA ALA A 231 -11.91 6.68 -7.47
C ALA A 231 -12.18 6.17 -6.05
N GLY A 232 -12.36 4.85 -5.87
CA GLY A 232 -12.60 4.23 -4.56
C GLY A 232 -11.43 4.31 -3.60
N ALA A 233 -10.17 4.27 -4.11
CA ALA A 233 -8.97 4.44 -3.28
C ALA A 233 -8.85 5.81 -2.64
N CYS A 234 -9.69 6.75 -3.04
CA CYS A 234 -9.50 8.16 -2.81
C CYS A 234 -10.72 8.88 -2.22
N GLN A 235 -11.74 8.18 -1.72
CA GLN A 235 -12.91 8.79 -1.09
C GLN A 235 -12.60 9.24 0.34
N LEU A 236 -11.83 10.29 0.47
CA LEU A 236 -11.73 11.07 1.71
C LEU A 236 -12.89 12.10 1.76
N GLY A 237 -14.09 11.63 2.07
CA GLY A 237 -15.28 12.46 2.23
C GLY A 237 -15.87 13.02 0.92
N PRO A 238 -17.12 13.54 0.94
CA PRO A 238 -17.68 14.20 -0.21
C PRO A 238 -16.81 15.40 -0.55
N CYS A 239 -16.31 15.45 -1.79
CA CYS A 239 -15.74 16.67 -2.35
C CYS A 239 -16.85 17.73 -2.32
N PRO A 240 -16.70 18.84 -1.58
CA PRO A 240 -17.61 19.96 -1.78
C PRO A 240 -17.37 20.37 -3.24
N GLN A 241 -18.34 20.17 -4.10
CA GLN A 241 -18.39 20.84 -5.39
C GLN A 241 -18.29 22.34 -5.09
N SER A 242 -17.09 22.90 -5.17
CA SER A 242 -16.92 24.34 -5.10
C SER A 242 -17.48 24.90 -6.41
N GLN A 243 -18.65 25.47 -6.32
CA GLN A 243 -19.36 26.14 -7.42
C GLN A 243 -18.64 27.42 -7.91
N ASP A 244 -17.38 27.62 -7.59
CA ASP A 244 -16.62 28.78 -8.03
C ASP A 244 -15.45 28.39 -8.96
N PRO A 245 -15.65 28.41 -10.30
CA PRO A 245 -14.61 28.15 -11.28
C PRO A 245 -13.50 29.22 -11.31
N ALA A 246 -13.74 30.40 -10.72
CA ALA A 246 -12.79 31.52 -10.81
C ALA A 246 -11.60 31.37 -9.84
N ARG A 247 -11.73 30.59 -8.78
CA ARG A 247 -10.67 30.40 -7.77
C ARG A 247 -9.48 29.56 -8.27
N TRP A 248 -9.66 28.78 -9.35
CA TRP A 248 -8.66 27.86 -9.91
C TRP A 248 -7.79 28.48 -11.01
N ARG A 249 -8.07 29.72 -11.42
CA ARG A 249 -7.37 30.37 -12.58
C ARG A 249 -5.94 30.82 -12.30
N ARG A 250 -5.39 30.66 -11.11
CA ARG A 250 -4.01 31.09 -10.81
C ARG A 250 -2.95 29.99 -10.84
N VAL A 251 -3.31 28.74 -11.05
CA VAL A 251 -2.39 27.71 -11.47
C VAL A 251 -2.58 27.59 -12.98
N ARG A 252 -1.63 28.05 -13.78
CA ARG A 252 -1.62 27.83 -15.24
C ARG A 252 -1.48 26.33 -15.52
N ILE A 253 -2.55 25.58 -15.28
CA ILE A 253 -2.70 24.22 -15.74
C ILE A 253 -3.69 24.33 -16.89
N GLY A 254 -3.15 24.37 -18.13
CA GLY A 254 -3.94 24.32 -19.38
C GLY A 254 -4.54 22.92 -19.58
N LEU A 255 -5.21 22.37 -18.60
CA LEU A 255 -5.86 21.06 -18.68
C LEU A 255 -7.34 21.24 -18.95
N THR A 256 -7.79 20.92 -20.15
CA THR A 256 -9.19 20.69 -20.49
C THR A 256 -9.65 19.35 -19.89
N ALA A 257 -10.91 19.27 -19.45
CA ALA A 257 -11.51 18.16 -18.68
C ALA A 257 -11.32 16.71 -19.17
N PRO A 258 -10.98 16.41 -20.45
CA PRO A 258 -10.73 15.02 -20.87
C PRO A 258 -9.36 14.44 -20.46
N VAL A 259 -8.45 15.23 -19.93
CA VAL A 259 -7.03 14.82 -19.73
C VAL A 259 -6.86 13.86 -18.56
N GLU A 260 -7.74 13.87 -17.57
CA GLU A 260 -7.68 12.93 -16.43
C GLU A 260 -7.82 11.46 -16.88
N HIS A 261 -8.67 11.21 -17.86
CA HIS A 261 -8.89 9.86 -18.38
C HIS A 261 -7.73 9.38 -19.26
N LEU A 262 -7.12 10.28 -20.03
CA LEU A 262 -5.96 10.02 -20.90
C LEU A 262 -4.67 9.79 -20.08
N LEU A 263 -4.40 10.61 -19.06
CA LEU A 263 -3.25 10.48 -18.19
C LEU A 263 -3.15 9.12 -17.49
N VAL A 264 -4.28 8.61 -17.01
CA VAL A 264 -4.34 7.29 -16.38
C VAL A 264 -4.14 6.17 -17.39
N GLN A 265 -4.63 6.33 -18.62
CA GLN A 265 -4.49 5.31 -19.68
C GLN A 265 -3.07 5.24 -20.24
N GLU A 266 -2.41 6.37 -20.46
CA GLU A 266 -1.05 6.41 -21.02
C GLU A 266 0.04 5.99 -20.05
N ILE A 267 -0.05 6.37 -18.77
CA ILE A 267 0.90 5.91 -17.73
C ILE A 267 0.89 4.40 -17.62
N VAL A 268 -0.24 3.79 -17.89
CA VAL A 268 -0.40 2.33 -17.88
C VAL A 268 0.17 1.67 -19.11
N ALA A 269 0.10 2.32 -20.26
CA ALA A 269 0.69 1.81 -21.50
C ALA A 269 2.24 1.87 -21.45
N ALA A 270 2.80 2.87 -20.77
CA ALA A 270 4.25 3.05 -20.66
C ALA A 270 4.95 2.16 -19.62
N THR A 271 4.20 1.52 -18.72
CA THR A 271 4.75 0.70 -17.62
C THR A 271 4.41 -0.80 -17.72
N GLY A 272 3.78 -1.23 -18.79
CA GLY A 272 3.52 -2.63 -19.15
C GLY A 272 4.56 -3.16 -20.08
#